data_89b7acfd0c5f37efafa1bf58b6e321cb
#
_entry.id   89b7acfd0c5f37efafa1bf58b6e321cb
#
_cell.length_a   1.000
_cell.length_b   1.000
_cell.length_c   1.000
_cell.angle_alpha   90.00
_cell.angle_beta   90.00
_cell.angle_gamma   90.00
#
_symmetry.space_group_name_H-M   'P 1'
#
loop_
_entity.id
_entity.type
_entity.pdbx_description
1 polymer ?
#
loop_
_entity_poly.entity_id
_entity_poly.type
_entity_poly.pdbx_seq_one_letter_code
_entity_poly.pdbx_strand_id
1 'polypeptide(L)'
;MTRTRLFGVALLSAFAMTVPAATQSSDLSFFITSAGPGDGANLGGLDGADRHCQMLAQTAGAGSKTWQAYLSTTGAGGVNARDRIGTGPWHNANGVQVATNVTNLHSDNNNLTKETQLNEKGEIVNGRGDTPNMHDILTGSQLDGNAAGGSDDSTCGNWTKNSSDGSALLGHHDRQGGGANPTSWNSAHGSRGCGQADLQGTGGNGFYYCFATN
;
A
#
# COMPACT_ATOMS: atom_id res chain seq x y z
N MET A 1 49.36 60.83 14.36
CA MET A 1 49.30 59.40 14.93
C MET A 1 48.00 58.79 14.49
N THR A 2 48.02 58.05 13.38
CA THR A 2 46.80 57.43 12.78
C THR A 2 46.77 55.95 13.13
N ARG A 3 45.76 55.51 13.89
CA ARG A 3 45.62 54.12 14.27
C ARG A 3 44.74 53.42 13.27
N THR A 4 45.32 52.50 12.50
CA THR A 4 44.61 51.58 11.59
C THR A 4 44.02 50.42 12.39
N ARG A 5 42.69 50.21 12.34
CA ARG A 5 42.03 49.05 12.92
C ARG A 5 41.85 47.99 11.83
N LEU A 6 42.48 46.84 12.01
CA LEU A 6 42.21 45.65 11.21
C LEU A 6 40.92 44.95 11.71
N PHE A 7 39.94 44.78 10.82
CA PHE A 7 38.78 43.94 11.04
C PHE A 7 39.11 42.54 10.53
N GLY A 8 39.18 41.58 11.45
CA GLY A 8 39.28 40.18 11.10
C GLY A 8 37.91 39.64 10.70
N VAL A 9 37.80 39.12 9.47
CA VAL A 9 36.59 38.38 9.00
C VAL A 9 36.75 36.92 9.40
N ALA A 10 35.92 36.46 10.33
CA ALA A 10 35.82 35.04 10.66
C ALA A 10 34.93 34.33 9.65
N LEU A 11 35.51 33.45 8.82
CA LEU A 11 34.75 32.55 7.97
C LEU A 11 34.19 31.42 8.85
N LEU A 12 32.86 31.40 9.05
CA LEU A 12 32.16 30.21 9.58
C LEU A 12 31.99 29.18 8.44
N SER A 13 32.75 28.11 8.50
CA SER A 13 32.55 26.94 7.62
C SER A 13 31.35 26.12 8.14
N ALA A 14 30.22 26.19 7.44
CA ALA A 14 29.08 25.33 7.70
C ALA A 14 29.40 23.91 7.20
N PHE A 15 29.60 22.96 8.11
CA PHE A 15 29.69 21.54 7.79
C PHE A 15 28.27 21.04 7.51
N ALA A 16 27.91 20.80 6.25
CA ALA A 16 26.71 20.11 5.88
C ALA A 16 26.87 18.62 6.22
N MET A 17 26.20 18.15 7.27
CA MET A 17 26.08 16.72 7.56
C MET A 17 25.14 16.10 6.51
N THR A 18 25.71 15.36 5.57
CA THR A 18 24.94 14.49 4.69
C THR A 18 24.51 13.26 5.49
N VAL A 19 23.22 13.20 5.83
CA VAL A 19 22.60 11.97 6.36
C VAL A 19 22.58 10.97 5.20
N PRO A 20 23.19 9.77 5.32
CA PRO A 20 23.09 8.77 4.28
C PRO A 20 21.61 8.39 4.11
N ALA A 21 21.09 8.52 2.89
CA ALA A 21 19.79 7.93 2.57
C ALA A 21 19.87 6.43 2.81
N ALA A 22 18.92 5.88 3.58
CA ALA A 22 18.81 4.44 3.75
C ALA A 22 18.69 3.82 2.36
N THR A 23 19.63 2.96 2.00
CA THR A 23 19.57 2.22 0.74
C THR A 23 18.45 1.20 0.86
N GLN A 24 17.40 1.39 0.06
CA GLN A 24 16.30 0.44 -0.04
C GLN A 24 16.81 -0.92 -0.51
N SER A 25 16.22 -2.00 -0.01
CA SER A 25 16.61 -3.35 -0.41
C SER A 25 16.38 -3.56 -1.92
N SER A 26 17.38 -4.11 -2.62
CA SER A 26 17.26 -4.54 -4.02
C SER A 26 16.17 -5.63 -4.20
N ASP A 27 15.75 -6.27 -3.10
CA ASP A 27 14.78 -7.37 -3.09
C ASP A 27 13.34 -6.90 -2.93
N LEU A 28 13.11 -5.57 -2.79
CA LEU A 28 11.75 -5.02 -2.69
C LEU A 28 10.85 -5.63 -3.75
N SER A 29 9.79 -6.30 -3.30
CA SER A 29 8.80 -6.97 -4.13
C SER A 29 7.38 -6.92 -3.55
N PHE A 30 7.20 -6.24 -2.42
CA PHE A 30 5.92 -5.99 -1.76
C PHE A 30 5.92 -4.65 -1.03
N PHE A 31 4.84 -3.88 -1.17
CA PHE A 31 4.60 -2.69 -0.35
C PHE A 31 3.10 -2.31 -0.31
N ILE A 32 2.72 -1.48 0.67
CA ILE A 32 1.47 -0.71 0.66
C ILE A 32 1.77 0.64 -0.02
N THR A 33 0.88 1.13 -0.88
CA THR A 33 1.06 2.45 -1.50
C THR A 33 1.14 3.54 -0.42
N SER A 34 2.15 4.42 -0.49
CA SER A 34 2.28 5.56 0.44
C SER A 34 1.27 6.68 0.16
N ALA A 35 0.66 6.65 -1.02
CA ALA A 35 -0.39 7.57 -1.44
C ALA A 35 -1.39 6.81 -2.31
N GLY A 36 -2.67 7.08 -2.13
CA GLY A 36 -3.70 6.72 -3.11
C GLY A 36 -3.78 7.76 -4.22
N PRO A 37 -4.54 7.52 -5.29
CA PRO A 37 -4.76 8.51 -6.35
C PRO A 37 -5.53 9.76 -5.87
N GLY A 38 -6.10 9.74 -4.65
CA GLY A 38 -6.85 10.85 -4.07
C GLY A 38 -8.29 11.00 -4.58
N ASP A 39 -8.79 10.02 -5.35
CA ASP A 39 -10.13 10.00 -5.94
C ASP A 39 -10.95 8.80 -5.41
N GLY A 40 -10.86 8.54 -4.11
CA GLY A 40 -11.53 7.42 -3.47
C GLY A 40 -11.04 6.08 -4.01
N ALA A 41 -11.98 5.20 -4.35
CA ALA A 41 -11.70 3.90 -4.97
C ALA A 41 -11.70 3.95 -6.51
N ASN A 42 -11.81 5.13 -7.12
CA ASN A 42 -11.57 5.30 -8.55
C ASN A 42 -10.06 5.29 -8.83
N LEU A 43 -9.54 4.14 -9.11
CA LEU A 43 -8.12 3.91 -9.40
C LEU A 43 -7.83 3.94 -10.93
N GLY A 44 -8.86 4.13 -11.76
CA GLY A 44 -8.78 3.95 -13.22
C GLY A 44 -8.75 2.47 -13.62
N GLY A 45 -9.48 1.64 -12.87
CA GLY A 45 -9.51 0.19 -13.02
C GLY A 45 -8.19 -0.48 -12.58
N LEU A 46 -8.02 -1.75 -12.93
CA LEU A 46 -6.78 -2.49 -12.62
C LEU A 46 -5.56 -1.86 -13.31
N ASP A 47 -5.70 -1.45 -14.56
CA ASP A 47 -4.59 -0.85 -15.30
C ASP A 47 -4.09 0.46 -14.66
N GLY A 48 -5.01 1.27 -14.12
CA GLY A 48 -4.66 2.48 -13.41
C GLY A 48 -3.93 2.18 -12.10
N ALA A 49 -4.43 1.21 -11.33
CA ALA A 49 -3.80 0.76 -10.10
C ALA A 49 -2.40 0.17 -10.34
N ASP A 50 -2.22 -0.64 -11.40
CA ASP A 50 -0.92 -1.23 -11.76
C ASP A 50 0.09 -0.16 -12.17
N ARG A 51 -0.33 0.82 -12.98
CA ARG A 51 0.55 1.95 -13.33
C ARG A 51 0.97 2.75 -12.09
N HIS A 52 0.09 2.91 -11.12
CA HIS A 52 0.43 3.61 -9.88
C HIS A 52 1.41 2.79 -9.03
N CYS A 53 1.23 1.46 -8.91
CA CYS A 53 2.21 0.57 -8.29
C CYS A 53 3.58 0.68 -8.96
N GLN A 54 3.61 0.63 -10.30
CA GLN A 54 4.85 0.73 -11.08
C GLN A 54 5.56 2.08 -10.88
N MET A 55 4.80 3.18 -10.82
CA MET A 55 5.33 4.53 -10.60
C MET A 55 5.94 4.68 -9.19
N LEU A 56 5.25 4.20 -8.15
CA LEU A 56 5.77 4.23 -6.79
C LEU A 56 7.02 3.36 -6.65
N ALA A 57 7.01 2.15 -7.21
CA ALA A 57 8.16 1.27 -7.23
C ALA A 57 9.35 1.88 -7.98
N GLN A 58 9.12 2.58 -9.10
CA GLN A 58 10.16 3.28 -9.83
C GLN A 58 10.79 4.40 -9.00
N THR A 59 9.98 5.17 -8.30
CA THR A 59 10.45 6.24 -7.40
C THR A 59 11.29 5.67 -6.25
N ALA A 60 10.95 4.47 -5.80
CA ALA A 60 11.66 3.72 -4.78
C ALA A 60 12.89 2.93 -5.29
N GLY A 61 13.27 3.06 -6.57
CA GLY A 61 14.43 2.37 -7.15
C GLY A 61 14.18 0.91 -7.54
N ALA A 62 12.93 0.41 -7.44
CA ALA A 62 12.53 -0.95 -7.79
C ALA A 62 11.75 -1.04 -9.12
N GLY A 63 11.86 -0.04 -9.97
CA GLY A 63 11.12 0.08 -11.22
C GLY A 63 11.51 -0.91 -12.32
N SER A 64 12.59 -1.68 -12.16
CA SER A 64 12.99 -2.73 -13.11
C SER A 64 12.10 -3.97 -13.07
N LYS A 65 11.35 -4.15 -11.98
CA LYS A 65 10.37 -5.24 -11.82
C LYS A 65 9.01 -4.81 -12.39
N THR A 66 8.18 -5.79 -12.77
CA THR A 66 6.78 -5.56 -13.16
C THR A 66 5.90 -5.58 -11.91
N TRP A 67 5.14 -4.51 -11.69
CA TRP A 67 4.33 -4.36 -10.49
C TRP A 67 2.85 -4.41 -10.80
N GLN A 68 2.10 -5.15 -9.97
CA GLN A 68 0.65 -5.22 -10.03
C GLN A 68 0.01 -5.00 -8.67
N ALA A 69 -1.16 -4.37 -8.70
CA ALA A 69 -1.99 -4.18 -7.52
C ALA A 69 -2.67 -5.49 -7.11
N TYR A 70 -2.70 -5.78 -5.82
CA TYR A 70 -3.49 -6.88 -5.24
C TYR A 70 -4.96 -6.46 -5.14
N LEU A 71 -5.65 -6.52 -6.25
CA LEU A 71 -7.05 -6.10 -6.38
C LEU A 71 -7.82 -7.14 -7.19
N SER A 72 -8.95 -7.60 -6.66
CA SER A 72 -9.90 -8.42 -7.43
C SER A 72 -10.87 -7.55 -8.20
N THR A 73 -11.47 -8.11 -9.26
CA THR A 73 -12.62 -7.55 -9.96
C THR A 73 -13.74 -8.59 -10.06
N THR A 74 -14.98 -8.12 -10.18
CA THR A 74 -16.19 -8.97 -10.22
C THR A 74 -16.88 -8.90 -11.57
N GLY A 75 -17.91 -9.75 -11.78
CA GLY A 75 -18.67 -9.80 -13.02
C GLY A 75 -18.03 -10.65 -14.11
N ALA A 76 -18.54 -10.53 -15.35
CA ALA A 76 -18.03 -11.30 -16.48
C ALA A 76 -16.58 -10.90 -16.80
N GLY A 77 -15.67 -11.87 -16.80
CA GLY A 77 -14.23 -11.61 -16.98
C GLY A 77 -13.53 -11.07 -15.73
N GLY A 78 -14.16 -11.16 -14.56
CA GLY A 78 -13.56 -10.82 -13.27
C GLY A 78 -12.30 -11.64 -12.99
N VAL A 79 -11.35 -11.04 -12.28
CA VAL A 79 -10.06 -11.64 -11.91
C VAL A 79 -9.89 -11.68 -10.40
N ASN A 80 -9.14 -12.67 -9.93
CA ASN A 80 -8.77 -12.80 -8.52
C ASN A 80 -7.46 -12.07 -8.27
N ALA A 81 -7.35 -11.34 -7.16
CA ALA A 81 -6.12 -10.67 -6.78
C ALA A 81 -4.94 -11.63 -6.65
N ARG A 82 -5.17 -12.81 -6.10
CA ARG A 82 -4.14 -13.86 -5.93
C ARG A 82 -3.48 -14.32 -7.23
N ASP A 83 -4.22 -14.26 -8.34
CA ASP A 83 -3.75 -14.76 -9.63
C ASP A 83 -2.92 -13.70 -10.40
N ARG A 84 -2.87 -12.47 -9.88
CA ARG A 84 -2.21 -11.34 -10.52
C ARG A 84 -0.79 -11.09 -10.03
N ILE A 85 -0.45 -11.55 -8.85
CA ILE A 85 0.73 -11.09 -8.10
C ILE A 85 1.99 -11.93 -8.32
N GLY A 86 1.98 -12.90 -9.24
CA GLY A 86 3.12 -13.81 -9.44
C GLY A 86 3.16 -14.93 -8.38
N THR A 87 4.33 -15.47 -8.13
CA THR A 87 4.51 -16.69 -7.31
C THR A 87 5.26 -16.46 -5.99
N GLY A 88 5.90 -15.31 -5.81
CA GLY A 88 6.78 -15.00 -4.68
C GLY A 88 8.20 -15.63 -4.82
N PRO A 89 9.05 -15.60 -3.78
CA PRO A 89 8.79 -14.96 -2.49
C PRO A 89 8.73 -13.43 -2.58
N TRP A 90 8.05 -12.80 -1.61
CA TRP A 90 7.95 -11.34 -1.58
C TRP A 90 8.62 -10.76 -0.33
N HIS A 91 9.31 -9.63 -0.53
CA HIS A 91 10.07 -8.93 0.50
C HIS A 91 9.65 -7.45 0.54
N ASN A 92 9.59 -6.90 1.74
CA ASN A 92 9.32 -5.48 1.93
C ASN A 92 10.56 -4.60 1.64
N ALA A 93 10.42 -3.29 1.79
CA ALA A 93 11.48 -2.31 1.53
C ALA A 93 12.75 -2.50 2.40
N ASN A 94 12.64 -3.17 3.54
CA ASN A 94 13.76 -3.50 4.43
C ASN A 94 14.36 -4.90 4.15
N GLY A 95 13.91 -5.58 3.07
CA GLY A 95 14.37 -6.91 2.72
C GLY A 95 13.78 -8.03 3.59
N VAL A 96 12.78 -7.73 4.43
CA VAL A 96 12.10 -8.74 5.25
C VAL A 96 11.11 -9.50 4.39
N GLN A 97 11.21 -10.83 4.36
CA GLN A 97 10.28 -11.68 3.63
C GLN A 97 8.90 -11.66 4.30
N VAL A 98 7.88 -11.25 3.55
CA VAL A 98 6.49 -11.17 4.02
C VAL A 98 5.69 -12.43 3.70
N ALA A 99 6.04 -13.12 2.60
CA ALA A 99 5.47 -14.43 2.25
C ALA A 99 6.41 -15.20 1.31
N THR A 100 6.36 -16.52 1.38
CA THR A 100 7.18 -17.41 0.54
C THR A 100 6.54 -17.69 -0.83
N ASN A 101 5.21 -17.70 -0.89
CA ASN A 101 4.43 -17.98 -2.10
C ASN A 101 2.95 -17.63 -1.86
N VAL A 102 2.10 -17.78 -2.89
CA VAL A 102 0.67 -17.46 -2.84
C VAL A 102 -0.07 -18.22 -1.73
N THR A 103 0.23 -19.51 -1.52
CA THR A 103 -0.41 -20.31 -0.48
C THR A 103 -0.04 -19.82 0.92
N ASN A 104 1.23 -19.53 1.16
CA ASN A 104 1.69 -18.98 2.43
C ASN A 104 1.10 -17.59 2.67
N LEU A 105 1.03 -16.72 1.65
CA LEU A 105 0.47 -15.37 1.74
C LEU A 105 -0.98 -15.39 2.27
N HIS A 106 -1.79 -16.37 1.86
CA HIS A 106 -3.19 -16.52 2.24
C HIS A 106 -3.39 -17.48 3.43
N SER A 107 -2.35 -17.80 4.17
CA SER A 107 -2.41 -18.60 5.39
C SER A 107 -2.13 -17.75 6.63
N ASP A 108 -2.34 -18.32 7.81
CA ASP A 108 -1.99 -17.69 9.07
C ASP A 108 -0.47 -17.64 9.35
N ASN A 109 0.34 -18.32 8.51
CA ASN A 109 1.80 -18.41 8.64
C ASN A 109 2.55 -17.36 7.79
N ASN A 110 1.87 -16.40 7.17
CA ASN A 110 2.52 -15.29 6.51
C ASN A 110 3.13 -14.32 7.55
N ASN A 111 4.06 -13.50 7.11
CA ASN A 111 4.72 -12.51 7.97
C ASN A 111 4.19 -11.08 7.70
N LEU A 112 2.87 -10.95 7.56
CA LEU A 112 2.19 -9.67 7.36
C LEU A 112 1.72 -9.13 8.72
N THR A 113 2.43 -8.15 9.25
CA THR A 113 2.11 -7.40 10.48
C THR A 113 2.19 -5.90 10.20
N LYS A 114 1.78 -5.05 11.13
CA LYS A 114 1.94 -3.59 11.00
C LYS A 114 3.40 -3.19 10.69
N GLU A 115 4.37 -3.89 11.29
CA GLU A 115 5.79 -3.59 11.20
C GLU A 115 6.43 -4.11 9.90
N THR A 116 5.81 -5.09 9.25
CA THR A 116 6.35 -5.69 8.02
C THR A 116 5.61 -5.22 6.75
N GLN A 117 4.38 -4.75 6.88
CA GLN A 117 3.59 -4.18 5.77
C GLN A 117 3.95 -2.70 5.58
N LEU A 118 5.16 -2.46 5.12
CA LEU A 118 5.72 -1.12 4.89
C LEU A 118 5.23 -0.55 3.56
N ASN A 119 5.30 0.77 3.42
CA ASN A 119 5.14 1.43 2.12
C ASN A 119 6.42 1.26 1.27
N GLU A 120 6.39 1.75 0.02
CA GLU A 120 7.53 1.65 -0.90
C GLU A 120 8.78 2.40 -0.43
N LYS A 121 8.65 3.30 0.54
CA LYS A 121 9.77 4.06 1.13
C LYS A 121 10.37 3.38 2.36
N GLY A 122 9.78 2.25 2.81
CA GLY A 122 10.18 1.56 4.03
C GLY A 122 9.59 2.16 5.31
N GLU A 123 8.56 2.99 5.19
CA GLU A 123 7.88 3.62 6.33
C GLU A 123 6.71 2.74 6.79
N ILE A 124 6.43 2.76 8.10
CA ILE A 124 5.25 2.13 8.68
C ILE A 124 4.02 2.95 8.30
N VAL A 125 3.00 2.31 7.74
CA VAL A 125 1.70 2.92 7.48
C VAL A 125 0.93 3.04 8.80
N ASN A 126 0.26 4.16 9.02
CA ASN A 126 -0.57 4.36 10.20
C ASN A 126 -1.65 3.27 10.31
N GLY A 127 -1.74 2.68 11.48
CA GLY A 127 -2.72 1.64 11.81
C GLY A 127 -3.84 2.15 12.70
N ARG A 128 -4.62 1.23 13.23
CA ARG A 128 -5.67 1.52 14.21
C ARG A 128 -5.05 2.12 15.48
N GLY A 129 -5.58 3.24 15.92
CA GLY A 129 -5.08 4.01 17.07
C GLY A 129 -4.09 5.11 16.70
N ASP A 130 -3.57 5.12 15.49
CA ASP A 130 -2.76 6.24 14.98
C ASP A 130 -3.68 7.36 14.43
N THR A 131 -3.13 8.54 14.25
CA THR A 131 -3.83 9.69 13.68
C THR A 131 -3.05 10.26 12.48
N PRO A 132 -3.64 10.27 11.27
CA PRO A 132 -4.92 9.65 10.91
C PRO A 132 -4.85 8.11 10.90
N ASN A 133 -6.00 7.44 11.14
CA ASN A 133 -6.11 5.99 10.94
C ASN A 133 -6.14 5.67 9.44
N MET A 134 -5.29 4.75 8.98
CA MET A 134 -5.17 4.34 7.57
C MET A 134 -5.02 2.82 7.44
N HIS A 135 -5.59 2.05 8.39
CA HIS A 135 -5.36 0.59 8.43
C HIS A 135 -6.14 -0.19 7.39
N ASP A 136 -7.20 0.39 6.84
CA ASP A 136 -8.04 -0.25 5.82
C ASP A 136 -7.41 -0.14 4.43
N ILE A 137 -7.10 -1.28 3.84
CA ILE A 137 -6.45 -1.40 2.54
C ILE A 137 -7.43 -2.00 1.53
N LEU A 138 -7.58 -1.38 0.36
CA LEU A 138 -8.43 -1.85 -0.73
C LEU A 138 -7.92 -3.18 -1.28
N THR A 139 -8.82 -4.17 -1.44
CA THR A 139 -8.48 -5.49 -2.00
C THR A 139 -9.56 -6.06 -2.91
N GLY A 140 -10.84 -5.87 -2.58
CA GLY A 140 -11.95 -6.52 -3.28
C GLY A 140 -11.92 -8.05 -3.20
N SER A 141 -11.21 -8.61 -2.23
CA SER A 141 -10.86 -10.04 -2.18
C SER A 141 -11.39 -10.71 -0.93
N GLN A 142 -11.71 -12.00 -1.05
CA GLN A 142 -11.98 -12.89 0.07
C GLN A 142 -10.66 -13.31 0.76
N LEU A 143 -10.76 -14.05 1.87
CA LEU A 143 -9.63 -14.54 2.66
C LEU A 143 -8.59 -15.30 1.84
N ASP A 144 -9.04 -16.09 0.88
CA ASP A 144 -8.19 -16.89 0.00
C ASP A 144 -7.63 -16.13 -1.21
N GLY A 145 -7.94 -14.82 -1.33
CA GLY A 145 -7.51 -13.97 -2.42
C GLY A 145 -8.32 -14.07 -3.70
N ASN A 146 -9.41 -14.85 -3.68
CA ASN A 146 -10.36 -14.86 -4.78
C ASN A 146 -11.27 -13.63 -4.74
N ALA A 147 -11.84 -13.29 -5.87
CA ALA A 147 -12.86 -12.24 -5.97
C ALA A 147 -14.08 -12.60 -5.11
N ALA A 148 -14.72 -11.60 -4.53
CA ALA A 148 -15.97 -11.80 -3.84
C ALA A 148 -17.05 -12.27 -4.85
N GLY A 149 -17.71 -13.37 -4.52
CA GLY A 149 -18.86 -13.86 -5.27
C GLY A 149 -20.13 -13.09 -4.92
N GLY A 150 -21.17 -13.26 -5.74
CA GLY A 150 -22.49 -12.66 -5.52
C GLY A 150 -22.78 -11.47 -6.40
N SER A 151 -23.93 -10.81 -6.12
CA SER A 151 -24.42 -9.65 -6.88
C SER A 151 -23.95 -8.30 -6.33
N ASP A 152 -23.41 -8.29 -5.09
CA ASP A 152 -23.05 -7.08 -4.40
C ASP A 152 -21.72 -6.51 -4.91
N ASP A 153 -21.66 -5.19 -5.06
CA ASP A 153 -20.44 -4.51 -5.45
C ASP A 153 -19.44 -4.55 -4.28
N SER A 154 -18.38 -5.32 -4.43
CA SER A 154 -17.28 -5.46 -3.46
C SER A 154 -15.97 -4.85 -3.95
N THR A 155 -16.01 -4.11 -5.06
CA THR A 155 -14.84 -3.60 -5.78
C THR A 155 -15.00 -2.15 -6.24
N CYS A 156 -16.01 -1.44 -5.72
CA CYS A 156 -16.33 -0.08 -6.17
C CYS A 156 -16.40 0.04 -7.71
N GLY A 157 -17.22 -0.84 -8.33
CA GLY A 157 -17.38 -0.89 -9.79
C GLY A 157 -16.09 -1.25 -10.51
N ASN A 158 -15.37 -2.24 -9.99
CA ASN A 158 -14.06 -2.64 -10.51
C ASN A 158 -13.06 -1.47 -10.53
N TRP A 159 -13.01 -0.72 -9.42
CA TRP A 159 -12.05 0.36 -9.16
C TRP A 159 -12.24 1.58 -10.06
N THR A 160 -13.50 1.89 -10.39
CA THR A 160 -13.87 3.04 -11.22
C THR A 160 -14.84 4.02 -10.55
N LYS A 161 -15.28 3.74 -9.31
CA LYS A 161 -16.21 4.58 -8.56
C LYS A 161 -15.50 5.39 -7.48
N ASN A 162 -15.97 6.64 -7.30
CA ASN A 162 -15.56 7.58 -6.25
C ASN A 162 -16.75 8.21 -5.52
N SER A 163 -17.95 7.64 -5.65
CA SER A 163 -19.18 8.10 -5.00
C SER A 163 -19.41 7.36 -3.69
N SER A 164 -20.40 7.82 -2.92
CA SER A 164 -20.82 7.11 -1.70
C SER A 164 -21.61 5.82 -1.98
N ASP A 165 -21.93 5.54 -3.26
CA ASP A 165 -22.61 4.31 -3.65
C ASP A 165 -21.59 3.17 -3.83
N GLY A 166 -22.01 1.96 -3.45
CA GLY A 166 -21.18 0.77 -3.56
C GLY A 166 -20.29 0.56 -2.34
N SER A 167 -19.43 -0.40 -2.44
CA SER A 167 -18.48 -0.79 -1.40
C SER A 167 -17.27 -1.49 -2.02
N ALA A 168 -16.16 -1.51 -1.31
CA ALA A 168 -15.02 -2.37 -1.57
C ALA A 168 -14.72 -3.25 -0.36
N LEU A 169 -14.35 -4.51 -0.55
CA LEU A 169 -13.75 -5.29 0.51
C LEU A 169 -12.37 -4.73 0.85
N LEU A 170 -12.12 -4.65 2.16
CA LEU A 170 -10.93 -4.06 2.76
C LEU A 170 -10.21 -5.10 3.62
N GLY A 171 -8.90 -4.97 3.75
CA GLY A 171 -8.10 -5.69 4.72
C GLY A 171 -7.48 -4.77 5.75
N HIS A 172 -7.18 -5.29 6.93
CA HIS A 172 -6.49 -4.57 8.00
C HIS A 172 -4.98 -4.89 7.95
N HIS A 173 -4.15 -3.96 7.47
CA HIS A 173 -2.71 -4.21 7.37
C HIS A 173 -2.05 -4.42 8.75
N ASP A 174 -2.62 -3.82 9.79
CA ASP A 174 -2.14 -3.95 11.17
C ASP A 174 -2.74 -5.13 11.95
N ARG A 175 -3.57 -5.94 11.30
CA ARG A 175 -4.25 -7.10 11.89
C ARG A 175 -5.13 -6.74 13.10
N GLN A 176 -5.66 -5.53 13.14
CA GLN A 176 -6.51 -5.05 14.23
C GLN A 176 -7.78 -4.44 13.68
N GLY A 177 -8.91 -4.69 14.32
CA GLY A 177 -10.14 -4.03 13.91
C GLY A 177 -11.41 -4.73 14.33
N GLY A 178 -12.47 -4.36 13.64
CA GLY A 178 -13.79 -4.98 13.69
C GLY A 178 -14.11 -5.70 12.38
N GLY A 179 -15.39 -5.97 12.16
CA GLY A 179 -15.87 -6.64 10.95
C GLY A 179 -15.95 -8.15 11.06
N ALA A 180 -16.19 -8.81 9.92
CA ALA A 180 -16.37 -10.26 9.85
C ALA A 180 -15.05 -11.01 10.13
N ASN A 181 -13.93 -10.48 9.68
CA ASN A 181 -12.59 -11.07 9.85
C ASN A 181 -11.62 -10.01 10.36
N PRO A 182 -11.68 -9.63 11.65
CA PRO A 182 -11.01 -8.43 12.19
C PRO A 182 -9.49 -8.43 12.08
N THR A 183 -8.88 -9.61 11.95
CA THR A 183 -7.42 -9.78 11.82
C THR A 183 -6.97 -10.12 10.40
N SER A 184 -7.88 -10.06 9.41
CA SER A 184 -7.53 -10.36 8.03
C SER A 184 -6.82 -9.17 7.36
N TRP A 185 -5.68 -9.43 6.74
CA TRP A 185 -4.94 -8.43 5.98
C TRP A 185 -5.62 -8.06 4.65
N ASN A 186 -6.50 -8.93 4.13
CA ASN A 186 -7.10 -8.76 2.80
C ASN A 186 -8.63 -8.81 2.75
N SER A 187 -9.32 -9.25 3.83
CA SER A 187 -10.77 -9.49 3.79
C SER A 187 -11.43 -9.25 5.16
N ALA A 188 -11.31 -8.06 5.72
CA ALA A 188 -11.84 -7.74 7.05
C ALA A 188 -13.32 -7.34 7.01
N HIS A 189 -13.69 -6.37 6.19
CA HIS A 189 -15.05 -5.85 6.03
C HIS A 189 -15.20 -5.02 4.76
N GLY A 190 -16.42 -4.55 4.46
CA GLY A 190 -16.69 -3.61 3.38
C GLY A 190 -16.47 -2.16 3.79
N SER A 191 -16.12 -1.29 2.84
CA SER A 191 -16.11 0.16 3.04
C SER A 191 -17.54 0.71 3.12
N ARG A 192 -17.69 1.93 3.69
CA ARG A 192 -18.98 2.64 3.77
C ARG A 192 -19.47 3.10 2.40
N GLY A 193 -18.56 3.34 1.48
CA GLY A 193 -18.79 3.81 0.14
C GLY A 193 -17.47 3.82 -0.62
N CYS A 194 -17.46 4.34 -1.83
CA CYS A 194 -16.31 4.38 -2.71
C CYS A 194 -15.61 5.75 -2.78
N GLY A 195 -16.23 6.79 -2.18
CA GLY A 195 -15.65 8.12 -2.12
C GLY A 195 -14.49 8.23 -1.16
N GLN A 196 -13.59 9.19 -1.37
CA GLN A 196 -12.42 9.40 -0.51
C GLN A 196 -12.82 9.62 0.96
N ALA A 197 -13.85 10.42 1.22
CA ALA A 197 -14.35 10.66 2.57
C ALA A 197 -14.96 9.39 3.21
N ASP A 198 -15.61 8.53 2.41
CA ASP A 198 -16.18 7.27 2.89
C ASP A 198 -15.07 6.28 3.28
N LEU A 199 -14.01 6.18 2.48
CA LEU A 199 -12.83 5.37 2.80
C LEU A 199 -12.13 5.86 4.07
N GLN A 200 -11.93 7.17 4.21
CA GLN A 200 -11.36 7.78 5.42
C GLN A 200 -12.25 7.56 6.63
N GLY A 201 -13.56 7.69 6.45
CA GLY A 201 -14.56 7.46 7.50
C GLY A 201 -14.67 6.00 7.95
N THR A 202 -14.19 5.04 7.14
CA THR A 202 -14.08 3.63 7.51
C THR A 202 -12.79 3.36 8.28
N GLY A 203 -11.69 4.02 7.95
CA GLY A 203 -10.38 3.84 8.57
C GLY A 203 -9.25 3.63 7.56
N GLY A 204 -9.50 3.98 6.29
CA GLY A 204 -8.55 3.86 5.19
C GLY A 204 -8.20 5.21 4.57
N ASN A 205 -7.53 5.16 3.43
CA ASN A 205 -7.19 6.36 2.65
C ASN A 205 -7.08 6.09 1.14
N GLY A 206 -7.69 5.01 0.67
CA GLY A 206 -7.58 4.58 -0.73
C GLY A 206 -6.25 3.90 -1.07
N PHE A 207 -5.57 3.35 -0.07
CA PHE A 207 -4.33 2.59 -0.23
C PHE A 207 -4.61 1.15 -0.63
N TYR A 208 -3.65 0.52 -1.31
CA TYR A 208 -3.69 -0.89 -1.72
C TYR A 208 -2.29 -1.49 -1.77
N TYR A 209 -2.24 -2.81 -1.82
CA TYR A 209 -0.98 -3.55 -1.88
C TYR A 209 -0.46 -3.64 -3.29
N CYS A 210 0.85 -3.53 -3.45
CA CYS A 210 1.59 -3.72 -4.70
C CYS A 210 2.55 -4.89 -4.58
N PHE A 211 2.56 -5.75 -5.58
CA PHE A 211 3.42 -6.93 -5.64
C PHE A 211 4.21 -6.93 -6.96
N ALA A 212 5.49 -7.28 -6.88
CA ALA A 212 6.29 -7.60 -8.07
C ALA A 212 5.94 -9.02 -8.55
N THR A 213 5.75 -9.17 -9.86
CA THR A 213 5.34 -10.43 -10.49
C THR A 213 6.51 -11.24 -11.03
N ASN A 214 7.72 -10.64 -11.05
CA ASN A 214 8.99 -11.21 -11.56
C ASN A 214 10.17 -10.85 -10.66
#